data_1b5b0ca95c1bece05aaa9d4cfb876bc3
#
_entry.id   1b5b0ca95c1bece05aaa9d4cfb876bc3
#
_cell.length_a   1.000
_cell.length_b   1.000
_cell.length_c   1.000
_cell.angle_alpha   90.00
_cell.angle_beta   90.00
_cell.angle_gamma   90.00
#
_symmetry.space_group_name_H-M   'P 1'
#
loop_
_entity.id
_entity.type
_entity.pdbx_description
1 polymer ?
#
loop_
_entity_poly.entity_id
_entity_poly.type
_entity_poly.pdbx_seq_one_letter_code
_entity_poly.pdbx_strand_id
1 'polypeptide(L)'
;MKNLIHGIIFMFGLSMLGQTFILQERDKKLHFAAGSIAGAFGYDMSYQMHRNKTKAIITGICTSLLVGTAKEVYDNSNGGIFDKRDILATGMGGVFVSFTIPLLQKKKKKR
;
A
#
# COMPACT_ATOMS: atom_id res chain seq x y z
N MET A 1 7.95 -16.22 0.00
CA MET A 1 6.87 -15.79 -0.89
C MET A 1 5.47 -16.15 -0.38
N LYS A 2 5.26 -17.38 0.07
CA LYS A 2 3.95 -17.77 0.60
C LYS A 2 3.48 -16.87 1.75
N ASN A 3 4.39 -16.52 2.68
CA ASN A 3 4.03 -15.69 3.82
C ASN A 3 3.72 -14.24 3.42
N LEU A 4 4.35 -13.78 2.34
CA LEU A 4 4.08 -12.44 1.82
C LEU A 4 2.65 -12.36 1.27
N ILE A 5 2.24 -13.38 0.51
CA ILE A 5 0.90 -13.44 -0.06
C ILE A 5 -0.15 -13.48 1.05
N HIS A 6 0.08 -14.30 2.10
CA HIS A 6 -0.84 -14.37 3.23
C HIS A 6 -0.95 -13.04 3.96
N GLY A 7 0.18 -12.33 4.12
CA GLY A 7 0.18 -11.02 4.74
C GLY A 7 -0.63 -10.01 3.94
N ILE A 8 -0.47 -10.02 2.62
CA ILE A 8 -1.21 -9.12 1.73
C ILE A 8 -2.72 -9.40 1.82
N ILE A 9 -3.10 -10.67 1.78
CA ILE A 9 -4.51 -11.06 1.87
C ILE A 9 -5.09 -10.64 3.21
N PHE A 10 -4.35 -10.84 4.29
CA PHE A 10 -4.79 -10.46 5.64
C PHE A 10 -5.01 -8.96 5.74
N MET A 11 -4.07 -8.16 5.24
CA MET A 11 -4.20 -6.70 5.26
C MET A 11 -5.35 -6.21 4.40
N PHE A 12 -5.55 -6.84 3.24
CA PHE A 12 -6.67 -6.53 2.38
C PHE A 12 -7.99 -6.81 3.08
N GLY A 13 -8.07 -7.95 3.76
CA GLY A 13 -9.26 -8.31 4.53
C GLY A 13 -9.57 -7.32 5.63
N LEU A 14 -8.53 -6.87 6.37
CA LEU A 14 -8.72 -5.87 7.41
C LEU A 14 -9.24 -4.55 6.84
N SER A 15 -8.72 -4.14 5.69
CA SER A 15 -9.18 -2.92 5.03
C SER A 15 -10.63 -3.01 4.62
N MET A 16 -11.05 -4.17 4.11
CA MET A 16 -12.44 -4.40 3.72
C MET A 16 -13.38 -4.35 4.92
N LEU A 17 -12.99 -4.95 6.04
CA LEU A 17 -13.77 -4.88 7.27
C LEU A 17 -13.92 -3.45 7.77
N GLY A 18 -12.83 -2.68 7.70
CA GLY A 18 -12.87 -1.28 8.07
C GLY A 18 -13.87 -0.48 7.26
N GLN A 19 -13.96 -0.77 5.96
CA GLN A 19 -14.92 -0.10 5.07
C GLN A 19 -16.37 -0.36 5.47
N THR A 20 -16.64 -1.53 6.01
CA THR A 20 -18.00 -1.90 6.40
C THR A 20 -18.50 -1.05 7.56
N PHE A 21 -17.61 -0.60 8.43
CA PHE A 21 -18.00 0.10 9.65
C PHE A 21 -18.07 1.62 9.51
N ILE A 22 -17.33 2.22 8.55
CA ILE A 22 -17.25 3.67 8.45
C ILE A 22 -17.50 4.11 7.01
N LEU A 23 -18.79 4.35 6.71
CA LEU A 23 -19.21 4.73 5.36
C LEU A 23 -18.69 6.10 4.92
N GLN A 24 -18.53 7.04 5.86
CA GLN A 24 -18.11 8.40 5.54
C GLN A 24 -16.65 8.50 5.09
N GLU A 25 -15.83 7.52 5.49
CA GLU A 25 -14.42 7.49 5.13
C GLU A 25 -14.12 6.41 4.10
N ARG A 26 -15.16 5.96 3.41
CA ARG A 26 -15.04 4.86 2.46
C ARG A 26 -13.95 5.12 1.41
N ASP A 27 -13.94 6.32 0.84
CA ASP A 27 -12.98 6.66 -0.20
C ASP A 27 -11.55 6.61 0.31
N LYS A 28 -11.31 7.15 1.51
CA LYS A 28 -9.97 7.16 2.09
C LYS A 28 -9.49 5.74 2.41
N LYS A 29 -10.39 4.88 2.84
CA LYS A 29 -10.06 3.49 3.12
C LYS A 29 -9.75 2.73 1.84
N LEU A 30 -10.46 3.02 0.77
CA LEU A 30 -10.14 2.45 -0.54
C LEU A 30 -8.76 2.88 -1.00
N HIS A 31 -8.43 4.16 -0.82
CA HIS A 31 -7.09 4.66 -1.17
C HIS A 31 -6.01 4.02 -0.30
N PHE A 32 -6.28 3.85 0.98
CA PHE A 32 -5.34 3.17 1.87
C PHE A 32 -5.11 1.72 1.43
N ALA A 33 -6.19 1.00 1.10
CA ALA A 33 -6.08 -0.37 0.63
C ALA A 33 -5.31 -0.44 -0.69
N ALA A 34 -5.62 0.45 -1.63
CA ALA A 34 -4.91 0.51 -2.91
C ALA A 34 -3.42 0.81 -2.71
N GLY A 35 -3.11 1.74 -1.80
CA GLY A 35 -1.74 2.07 -1.48
C GLY A 35 -0.99 0.90 -0.84
N SER A 36 -1.67 0.14 0.01
CA SER A 36 -1.08 -1.05 0.62
C SER A 36 -0.73 -2.09 -0.43
N ILE A 37 -1.63 -2.33 -1.38
CA ILE A 37 -1.40 -3.30 -2.45
C ILE A 37 -0.26 -2.82 -3.34
N ALA A 38 -0.29 -1.57 -3.77
CA ALA A 38 0.74 -1.00 -4.63
C ALA A 38 2.10 -0.98 -3.92
N GLY A 39 2.10 -0.61 -2.64
CA GLY A 39 3.32 -0.60 -1.84
C GLY A 39 3.91 -1.99 -1.68
N ALA A 40 3.07 -2.98 -1.42
CA ALA A 40 3.52 -4.37 -1.29
C ALA A 40 4.15 -4.86 -2.60
N PHE A 41 3.53 -4.53 -3.72
CA PHE A 41 4.04 -4.91 -5.02
C PHE A 41 5.40 -4.26 -5.28
N GLY A 42 5.51 -2.95 -5.03
CA GLY A 42 6.77 -2.24 -5.22
C GLY A 42 7.87 -2.75 -4.30
N TYR A 43 7.52 -3.02 -3.04
CA TYR A 43 8.46 -3.58 -2.09
C TYR A 43 8.99 -4.93 -2.57
N ASP A 44 8.05 -5.82 -2.95
CA ASP A 44 8.43 -7.18 -3.32
C ASP A 44 9.34 -7.19 -4.54
N MET A 45 9.00 -6.42 -5.56
CA MET A 45 9.82 -6.34 -6.77
C MET A 45 11.21 -5.80 -6.47
N SER A 46 11.29 -4.73 -5.69
CA SER A 46 12.58 -4.13 -5.35
C SER A 46 13.42 -5.09 -4.49
N TYR A 47 12.79 -5.74 -3.55
CA TYR A 47 13.50 -6.68 -2.69
C TYR A 47 14.04 -7.87 -3.49
N GLN A 48 13.28 -8.38 -4.43
CA GLN A 48 13.75 -9.48 -5.28
C GLN A 48 14.94 -9.07 -6.15
N MET A 49 14.94 -7.81 -6.59
CA MET A 49 16.02 -7.32 -7.45
C MET A 49 17.28 -6.97 -6.67
N HIS A 50 17.15 -6.38 -5.51
CA HIS A 50 18.28 -5.79 -4.78
C HIS A 50 18.60 -6.47 -3.47
N ARG A 51 17.68 -7.26 -2.92
CA ARG A 51 17.85 -7.91 -1.60
C ARG A 51 18.17 -6.89 -0.50
N ASN A 52 17.69 -5.68 -0.64
CA ASN A 52 17.93 -4.58 0.29
C ASN A 52 16.60 -4.07 0.81
N LYS A 53 16.37 -4.23 2.11
CA LYS A 53 15.10 -3.83 2.74
C LYS A 53 14.86 -2.33 2.68
N THR A 54 15.91 -1.53 2.84
CA THR A 54 15.78 -0.08 2.78
C THR A 54 15.34 0.37 1.40
N LYS A 55 15.95 -0.15 0.34
CA LYS A 55 15.54 0.15 -1.02
C LYS A 55 14.11 -0.32 -1.29
N ALA A 56 13.78 -1.49 -0.76
CA ALA A 56 12.43 -2.04 -0.93
C ALA A 56 11.38 -1.16 -0.25
N ILE A 57 11.67 -0.66 0.96
CA ILE A 57 10.75 0.23 1.67
C ILE A 57 10.52 1.50 0.87
N ILE A 58 11.61 2.13 0.41
CA ILE A 58 11.51 3.36 -0.37
C ILE A 58 10.72 3.12 -1.65
N THR A 59 11.01 2.03 -2.36
CA THR A 59 10.31 1.70 -3.60
C THR A 59 8.83 1.46 -3.35
N GLY A 60 8.50 0.76 -2.26
CA GLY A 60 7.11 0.50 -1.91
C GLY A 60 6.34 1.79 -1.65
N ILE A 61 6.94 2.70 -0.88
CA ILE A 61 6.31 3.98 -0.58
C ILE A 61 6.14 4.81 -1.86
N CYS A 62 7.18 4.88 -2.68
CA CYS A 62 7.13 5.63 -3.93
C CYS A 62 6.09 5.06 -4.89
N THR A 63 5.99 3.73 -4.99
CA THR A 63 5.01 3.07 -5.85
C THR A 63 3.59 3.43 -5.42
N SER A 64 3.32 3.41 -4.11
CA SER A 64 1.99 3.76 -3.62
C SER A 64 1.64 5.22 -3.88
N LEU A 65 2.60 6.13 -3.71
CA LEU A 65 2.39 7.55 -4.01
C LEU A 65 2.13 7.79 -5.49
N LEU A 66 2.86 7.07 -6.36
CA LEU A 66 2.65 7.17 -7.80
C LEU A 66 1.26 6.71 -8.19
N VAL A 67 0.81 5.59 -7.63
CA VAL A 67 -0.54 5.08 -7.90
C VAL A 67 -1.60 6.06 -7.42
N GLY A 68 -1.44 6.60 -6.21
CA GLY A 68 -2.38 7.56 -5.67
C GLY A 68 -2.45 8.83 -6.51
N THR A 69 -1.29 9.34 -6.90
CA THR A 69 -1.23 10.55 -7.73
C THR A 69 -1.84 10.30 -9.12
N ALA A 70 -1.52 9.16 -9.72
CA ALA A 70 -2.07 8.82 -11.03
C ALA A 70 -3.59 8.73 -11.00
N LYS A 71 -4.13 8.15 -9.92
CA LYS A 71 -5.58 8.04 -9.78
C LYS A 71 -6.22 9.42 -9.66
N GLU A 72 -5.62 10.32 -8.86
CA GLU A 72 -6.16 11.66 -8.68
C GLU A 72 -6.09 12.47 -9.97
N VAL A 73 -5.00 12.35 -10.72
CA VAL A 73 -4.88 13.00 -12.02
C VAL A 73 -5.93 12.48 -12.99
N TYR A 74 -6.15 11.17 -13.00
CA TYR A 74 -7.16 10.55 -13.85
C TYR A 74 -8.56 11.06 -13.49
N ASP A 75 -8.89 11.07 -12.19
CA ASP A 75 -10.20 11.54 -11.74
C ASP A 75 -10.41 13.01 -12.07
N ASN A 76 -9.39 13.84 -11.89
CA ASN A 76 -9.47 15.25 -12.21
C ASN A 76 -9.69 15.47 -13.71
N SER A 77 -9.05 14.67 -14.55
CA SER A 77 -9.22 14.76 -16.00
C SER A 77 -10.62 14.36 -16.46
N ASN A 78 -11.30 13.54 -15.66
CA ASN A 78 -12.66 13.07 -15.97
C ASN A 78 -13.74 13.84 -15.21
N GLY A 79 -13.44 15.06 -14.77
CA GLY A 79 -14.42 15.92 -14.12
C GLY A 79 -14.50 15.74 -12.60
N GLY A 80 -13.65 14.91 -12.02
CA GLY A 80 -13.59 14.76 -10.57
C GLY A 80 -12.78 15.86 -9.92
N ILE A 81 -12.73 15.85 -8.60
CA ILE A 81 -11.98 16.83 -7.82
C ILE A 81 -10.66 16.22 -7.37
N PHE A 82 -9.56 16.97 -7.59
CA PHE A 82 -8.24 16.55 -7.12
C PHE A 82 -8.19 16.71 -5.59
N ASP A 83 -8.01 15.60 -4.87
CA ASP A 83 -7.98 15.61 -3.41
C ASP A 83 -6.63 15.09 -2.92
N LYS A 84 -5.86 16.00 -2.35
CA LYS A 84 -4.54 15.67 -1.81
C LYS A 84 -4.61 14.69 -0.65
N ARG A 85 -5.74 14.70 0.08
CA ARG A 85 -5.90 13.78 1.21
C ARG A 85 -6.01 12.33 0.74
N ASP A 86 -6.55 12.11 -0.45
CA ASP A 86 -6.62 10.77 -1.03
C ASP A 86 -5.23 10.25 -1.38
N ILE A 87 -4.37 11.12 -1.92
CA ILE A 87 -2.98 10.75 -2.19
C ILE A 87 -2.27 10.41 -0.88
N LEU A 88 -2.51 11.21 0.15
CA LEU A 88 -1.91 10.98 1.46
C LEU A 88 -2.36 9.64 2.04
N ALA A 89 -3.66 9.32 1.93
CA ALA A 89 -4.18 8.05 2.41
C ALA A 89 -3.53 6.87 1.67
N THR A 90 -3.37 6.98 0.36
CA THR A 90 -2.70 5.96 -0.45
C THR A 90 -1.24 5.80 -0.02
N GLY A 91 -0.56 6.93 0.17
CA GLY A 91 0.82 6.92 0.63
C GLY A 91 0.98 6.29 2.01
N MET A 92 0.03 6.56 2.91
CA MET A 92 0.05 5.96 4.25
C MET A 92 -0.11 4.46 4.18
N GLY A 93 -0.94 3.95 3.27
CA GLY A 93 -1.06 2.51 3.03
C GLY A 93 0.27 1.91 2.59
N GLY A 94 0.97 2.60 1.69
CA GLY A 94 2.29 2.18 1.24
C GLY A 94 3.32 2.17 2.35
N VAL A 95 3.31 3.21 3.19
CA VAL A 95 4.20 3.28 4.35
C VAL A 95 3.92 2.11 5.30
N PHE A 96 2.66 1.90 5.61
CA PHE A 96 2.26 0.85 6.54
C PHE A 96 2.73 -0.52 6.07
N VAL A 97 2.44 -0.88 4.82
CA VAL A 97 2.81 -2.20 4.31
C VAL A 97 4.32 -2.32 4.13
N SER A 98 4.99 -1.26 3.68
CA SER A 98 6.44 -1.30 3.44
C SER A 98 7.23 -1.51 4.71
N PHE A 99 6.75 -1.03 5.85
CA PHE A 99 7.39 -1.28 7.14
C PHE A 99 6.94 -2.59 7.76
N THR A 100 5.76 -3.09 7.40
CA THR A 100 5.24 -4.35 7.92
C THR A 100 5.94 -5.55 7.30
N ILE A 101 6.17 -5.54 6.00
CA ILE A 101 6.78 -6.67 5.29
C ILE A 101 8.15 -7.06 5.86
N PRO A 102 9.09 -6.12 6.08
CA PRO A 102 10.39 -6.51 6.62
C PRO A 102 10.31 -7.09 8.03
N LEU A 103 9.32 -6.68 8.82
CA LEU A 103 9.11 -7.27 10.13
C LEU A 103 8.71 -8.72 10.03
N LEU A 104 7.84 -9.05 9.07
CA LEU A 104 7.44 -10.43 8.81
C LEU A 104 8.60 -11.25 8.27
N GLN A 105 9.40 -10.68 7.38
CA GLN A 105 10.58 -11.35 6.84
C GLN A 105 11.60 -11.63 7.92
N LYS A 106 11.83 -10.68 8.83
CA LYS A 106 12.75 -10.86 9.93
C LYS A 106 12.31 -12.00 10.85
N LYS A 107 11.01 -12.07 11.14
CA LYS A 107 10.45 -13.12 11.97
C LYS A 107 10.64 -14.49 11.34
N LYS A 108 10.45 -14.60 10.02
CA LYS A 108 10.65 -15.83 9.29
C LYS A 108 12.11 -16.24 9.26
N LYS A 109 13.03 -15.28 9.16
CA LYS A 109 14.46 -15.54 9.04
C LYS A 109 15.06 -16.08 10.34
N LYS A 110 14.44 -15.81 11.47
CA LYS A 110 14.92 -16.32 12.76
C LYS A 110 14.67 -17.81 12.94
N ARG A 111 13.92 -18.43 12.08
CA ARG A 111 13.78 -19.88 12.09
C ARG A 111 14.93 -20.51 11.32
#